data_02aabbde835a9e3184ac47e3090e9bf7
#
_entry.id   02aabbde835a9e3184ac47e3090e9bf7
#
_cell.length_a   1.000
_cell.length_b   1.000
_cell.length_c   1.000
_cell.angle_alpha   90.00
_cell.angle_beta   90.00
_cell.angle_gamma   90.00
#
_symmetry.space_group_name_H-M   'P 1'
#
loop_
_entity.id
_entity.type
_entity.pdbx_description
1 polymer ?
#
loop_
_entity_poly.entity_id
_entity_poly.type
_entity_poly.pdbx_seq_one_letter_code
_entity_poly.pdbx_strand_id
1 'polypeptide(L)'
;MKRLIALAILISLFMVNPVPAPAQEKQLEGTITLSGAWAIYPTAVAWAQAFQKQHPKVRIDVSAGGAGKGAADAIVGLVDIGMVSRDPDKAEIERGILPVYVLHDAVFPVVSDKNVALQDLLKKGMKRESWAGLYITGKITAWDEVAGGKTGKPVHVYTRSDSCGAAASWANYIDKKKQEDLRGVGVYGDPGLLDAAMKDPIGIGYSNFSYVFTREGTVVKGAKLVPIDSNENGIADADERYDTREAAIKAIESGRYPATRKNFFFVKGKPQGLVKAFLEFALSEDGTKIVNEVGTSLPLQKQDREGVLKSLE
;
A
#
# COMPACT_ATOMS: atom_id res chain seq x y z
N MET A 1 -15.76 -88.50 -46.60
CA MET A 1 -14.54 -87.82 -46.14
C MET A 1 -14.88 -86.38 -45.89
N LYS A 2 -15.15 -86.05 -44.63
CA LYS A 2 -15.51 -84.69 -44.21
C LYS A 2 -14.30 -84.07 -43.47
N ARG A 3 -13.70 -83.04 -44.02
CA ARG A 3 -12.58 -82.27 -43.38
C ARG A 3 -13.18 -81.21 -42.49
N LEU A 4 -12.95 -81.27 -41.14
CA LEU A 4 -13.22 -80.24 -40.19
C LEU A 4 -12.03 -79.26 -40.26
N ILE A 5 -12.35 -78.00 -40.53
CA ILE A 5 -11.38 -76.82 -40.37
C ILE A 5 -11.64 -76.22 -39.03
N ALA A 6 -10.72 -76.35 -38.10
CA ALA A 6 -10.77 -75.66 -36.81
C ALA A 6 -10.20 -74.23 -36.97
N LEU A 7 -11.06 -73.25 -36.73
CA LEU A 7 -10.69 -71.81 -36.73
C LEU A 7 -10.24 -71.41 -35.30
N ALA A 8 -8.96 -71.21 -35.12
CA ALA A 8 -8.40 -70.68 -33.84
C ALA A 8 -8.56 -69.21 -33.81
N ILE A 9 -9.42 -68.65 -32.91
CA ILE A 9 -9.57 -67.22 -32.63
C ILE A 9 -8.53 -66.85 -31.61
N LEU A 10 -7.52 -66.06 -32.02
CA LEU A 10 -6.51 -65.50 -31.17
C LEU A 10 -7.07 -64.20 -30.50
N ILE A 11 -7.48 -64.32 -29.25
CA ILE A 11 -7.92 -63.13 -28.45
C ILE A 11 -6.68 -62.47 -27.96
N SER A 12 -6.28 -61.32 -28.58
CA SER A 12 -5.24 -60.42 -28.12
C SER A 12 -5.76 -59.59 -26.94
N LEU A 13 -5.34 -59.95 -25.73
CA LEU A 13 -5.64 -59.20 -24.52
C LEU A 13 -4.81 -57.90 -24.54
N PHE A 14 -5.37 -56.78 -24.99
CA PHE A 14 -4.75 -55.47 -24.84
C PHE A 14 -4.78 -55.12 -23.35
N MET A 15 -3.64 -55.23 -22.69
CA MET A 15 -3.43 -54.62 -21.37
C MET A 15 -3.46 -53.09 -21.52
N VAL A 16 -4.63 -52.51 -21.29
CA VAL A 16 -4.75 -51.05 -21.11
C VAL A 16 -4.14 -50.70 -19.75
N ASN A 17 -2.91 -50.23 -19.76
CA ASN A 17 -2.33 -49.61 -18.55
C ASN A 17 -3.20 -48.43 -18.17
N PRO A 18 -3.75 -48.34 -16.94
CA PRO A 18 -4.50 -47.16 -16.51
C PRO A 18 -3.54 -45.98 -16.51
N VAL A 19 -3.77 -45.00 -17.38
CA VAL A 19 -3.11 -43.66 -17.27
C VAL A 19 -3.52 -43.09 -15.91
N PRO A 20 -2.57 -42.74 -15.03
CA PRO A 20 -2.93 -42.14 -13.78
C PRO A 20 -3.73 -40.86 -14.06
N ALA A 21 -4.95 -40.78 -13.55
CA ALA A 21 -5.77 -39.60 -13.65
C ALA A 21 -4.96 -38.44 -13.04
N PRO A 22 -4.92 -37.25 -13.69
CA PRO A 22 -4.25 -36.10 -13.10
C PRO A 22 -4.83 -35.89 -11.71
N ALA A 23 -3.96 -35.77 -10.72
CA ALA A 23 -4.36 -35.50 -9.35
C ALA A 23 -5.27 -34.27 -9.40
N GLN A 24 -6.53 -34.44 -9.02
CA GLN A 24 -7.49 -33.33 -8.99
C GLN A 24 -6.96 -32.33 -7.95
N GLU A 25 -6.41 -31.20 -8.41
CA GLU A 25 -6.01 -30.13 -7.52
C GLU A 25 -7.18 -29.82 -6.59
N LYS A 26 -6.94 -29.93 -5.29
CA LYS A 26 -7.98 -29.71 -4.28
C LYS A 26 -8.49 -28.28 -4.47
N GLN A 27 -9.71 -28.14 -5.00
CA GLN A 27 -10.30 -26.84 -5.26
C GLN A 27 -10.34 -26.03 -3.97
N LEU A 28 -9.73 -24.84 -3.98
CA LEU A 28 -9.75 -23.94 -2.83
C LEU A 28 -11.18 -23.44 -2.59
N GLU A 29 -11.60 -23.47 -1.32
CA GLU A 29 -12.92 -22.99 -0.89
C GLU A 29 -12.83 -22.40 0.52
N GLY A 30 -13.73 -21.47 0.86
CA GLY A 30 -13.81 -20.84 2.17
C GLY A 30 -13.81 -19.32 2.08
N THR A 31 -13.61 -18.68 3.23
CA THR A 31 -13.59 -17.22 3.36
C THR A 31 -12.26 -16.76 3.93
N ILE A 32 -11.72 -15.65 3.39
CA ILE A 32 -10.61 -14.89 3.95
C ILE A 32 -11.12 -13.49 4.29
N THR A 33 -10.75 -13.01 5.46
CA THR A 33 -11.09 -11.66 5.93
C THR A 33 -9.86 -10.79 6.05
N LEU A 34 -9.91 -9.57 5.51
CA LEU A 34 -8.85 -8.57 5.61
C LEU A 34 -9.38 -7.28 6.23
N SER A 35 -8.61 -6.66 7.11
CA SER A 35 -8.90 -5.32 7.62
C SER A 35 -7.64 -4.47 7.76
N GLY A 36 -7.77 -3.14 7.69
CA GLY A 36 -6.68 -2.26 8.12
C GLY A 36 -6.32 -1.12 7.18
N ALA A 37 -5.06 -1.04 6.78
CA ALA A 37 -4.45 0.13 6.15
C ALA A 37 -5.13 0.57 4.86
N TRP A 38 -5.52 1.85 4.81
CA TRP A 38 -6.06 2.50 3.61
C TRP A 38 -5.12 2.42 2.41
N ALA A 39 -3.80 2.53 2.65
CA ALA A 39 -2.79 2.46 1.60
C ALA A 39 -2.78 1.15 0.80
N ILE A 40 -3.13 0.04 1.46
CA ILE A 40 -3.13 -1.30 0.85
C ILE A 40 -4.50 -1.62 0.25
N TYR A 41 -5.57 -1.00 0.78
CA TYR A 41 -6.96 -1.34 0.48
C TYR A 41 -7.29 -1.45 -1.02
N PRO A 42 -6.94 -0.49 -1.90
CA PRO A 42 -7.28 -0.59 -3.32
C PRO A 42 -6.63 -1.81 -4.00
N THR A 43 -5.36 -2.07 -3.70
CA THR A 43 -4.62 -3.21 -4.25
C THR A 43 -5.14 -4.53 -3.68
N ALA A 44 -5.45 -4.59 -2.38
CA ALA A 44 -6.01 -5.78 -1.74
C ALA A 44 -7.37 -6.17 -2.32
N VAL A 45 -8.23 -5.18 -2.63
CA VAL A 45 -9.51 -5.41 -3.32
C VAL A 45 -9.29 -6.00 -4.72
N ALA A 46 -8.33 -5.47 -5.48
CA ALA A 46 -8.02 -5.98 -6.82
C ALA A 46 -7.47 -7.41 -6.77
N TRP A 47 -6.55 -7.71 -5.84
CA TRP A 47 -6.07 -9.07 -5.60
C TRP A 47 -7.19 -10.02 -5.21
N ALA A 48 -8.08 -9.59 -4.29
CA ALA A 48 -9.22 -10.38 -3.86
C ALA A 48 -10.15 -10.72 -5.03
N GLN A 49 -10.48 -9.74 -5.87
CA GLN A 49 -11.32 -9.95 -7.06
C GLN A 49 -10.68 -10.92 -8.05
N ALA A 50 -9.38 -10.77 -8.33
CA ALA A 50 -8.66 -11.63 -9.25
C ALA A 50 -8.54 -13.08 -8.73
N PHE A 51 -8.23 -13.23 -7.43
CA PHE A 51 -8.16 -14.56 -6.79
C PHE A 51 -9.51 -15.28 -6.76
N GLN A 52 -10.59 -14.57 -6.41
CA GLN A 52 -11.95 -15.13 -6.44
C GLN A 52 -12.40 -15.53 -7.85
N LYS A 53 -11.95 -14.80 -8.88
CA LYS A 53 -12.21 -15.18 -10.29
C LYS A 53 -11.55 -16.52 -10.66
N GLN A 54 -10.35 -16.80 -10.14
CA GLN A 54 -9.65 -18.07 -10.33
C GLN A 54 -10.21 -19.19 -9.44
N HIS A 55 -10.74 -18.82 -8.27
CA HIS A 55 -11.26 -19.75 -7.26
C HIS A 55 -12.72 -19.38 -6.87
N PRO A 56 -13.73 -19.73 -7.68
CA PRO A 56 -15.10 -19.24 -7.49
C PRO A 56 -15.80 -19.67 -6.20
N LYS A 57 -15.24 -20.66 -5.47
CA LYS A 57 -15.75 -21.08 -4.15
C LYS A 57 -15.08 -20.32 -2.99
N VAL A 58 -14.16 -19.41 -3.30
CA VAL A 58 -13.49 -18.58 -2.30
C VAL A 58 -14.20 -17.23 -2.22
N ARG A 59 -14.44 -16.78 -0.98
CA ARG A 59 -14.89 -15.43 -0.67
C ARG A 59 -13.78 -14.68 0.04
N ILE A 60 -13.52 -13.42 -0.34
CA ILE A 60 -12.55 -12.55 0.32
C ILE A 60 -13.22 -11.23 0.67
N ASP A 61 -13.32 -10.93 1.96
CA ASP A 61 -13.91 -9.71 2.48
C ASP A 61 -12.78 -8.74 2.89
N VAL A 62 -12.74 -7.55 2.28
CA VAL A 62 -11.70 -6.54 2.54
C VAL A 62 -12.32 -5.29 3.13
N SER A 63 -11.81 -4.82 4.27
CA SER A 63 -12.26 -3.60 4.93
C SER A 63 -11.11 -2.66 5.29
N ALA A 64 -11.31 -1.35 5.14
CA ALA A 64 -10.35 -0.36 5.58
C ALA A 64 -10.70 0.17 6.99
N GLY A 65 -9.70 0.77 7.67
CA GLY A 65 -9.88 1.30 9.03
C GLY A 65 -8.58 1.77 9.70
N GLY A 66 -7.49 1.83 8.91
CA GLY A 66 -6.17 2.23 9.38
C GLY A 66 -5.28 1.06 9.80
N ALA A 67 -3.96 1.27 9.78
CA ALA A 67 -2.97 0.23 10.07
C ALA A 67 -3.07 -0.30 11.51
N GLY A 68 -3.41 0.58 12.47
CA GLY A 68 -3.59 0.17 13.86
C GLY A 68 -4.76 -0.81 14.03
N LYS A 69 -5.89 -0.57 13.31
CA LYS A 69 -6.99 -1.53 13.30
C LYS A 69 -6.56 -2.86 12.70
N GLY A 70 -5.87 -2.86 11.55
CA GLY A 70 -5.39 -4.08 10.92
C GLY A 70 -4.48 -4.90 11.82
N ALA A 71 -3.52 -4.26 12.50
CA ALA A 71 -2.64 -4.91 13.44
C ALA A 71 -3.41 -5.51 14.64
N ALA A 72 -4.34 -4.73 15.24
CA ALA A 72 -5.13 -5.19 16.37
C ALA A 72 -6.02 -6.38 16.00
N ASP A 73 -6.73 -6.30 14.88
CA ASP A 73 -7.63 -7.36 14.41
C ASP A 73 -6.88 -8.67 14.12
N ALA A 74 -5.69 -8.58 13.48
CA ALA A 74 -4.85 -9.76 13.23
C ALA A 74 -4.32 -10.40 14.51
N ILE A 75 -3.86 -9.59 15.48
CA ILE A 75 -3.34 -10.07 16.75
C ILE A 75 -4.39 -10.88 17.52
N VAL A 76 -5.63 -10.43 17.54
CA VAL A 76 -6.71 -11.12 18.28
C VAL A 76 -7.40 -12.19 17.43
N GLY A 77 -7.03 -12.33 16.14
CA GLY A 77 -7.63 -13.31 15.22
C GLY A 77 -9.05 -12.95 14.79
N LEU A 78 -9.41 -11.66 14.80
CA LEU A 78 -10.68 -11.17 14.31
C LEU A 78 -10.72 -11.19 12.76
N VAL A 79 -9.56 -11.10 12.13
CA VAL A 79 -9.36 -11.26 10.69
C VAL A 79 -8.21 -12.23 10.43
N ASP A 80 -8.22 -12.84 9.23
CA ASP A 80 -7.14 -13.74 8.82
C ASP A 80 -5.87 -12.96 8.46
N ILE A 81 -6.04 -11.74 7.91
CA ILE A 81 -4.96 -10.88 7.44
C ILE A 81 -5.20 -9.43 7.89
N GLY A 82 -4.27 -8.86 8.64
CA GLY A 82 -4.23 -7.43 8.95
C GLY A 82 -3.43 -6.66 7.89
N MET A 83 -4.00 -5.63 7.31
CA MET A 83 -3.28 -4.72 6.41
C MET A 83 -2.56 -3.63 7.22
N VAL A 84 -1.22 -3.58 7.16
CA VAL A 84 -0.41 -2.67 7.99
C VAL A 84 0.62 -1.93 7.13
N SER A 85 0.55 -0.60 7.11
CA SER A 85 1.40 0.28 6.28
C SER A 85 2.47 1.00 7.10
N ARG A 86 3.12 0.30 7.98
CA ARG A 86 4.30 0.69 8.78
C ARG A 86 5.10 -0.55 9.15
N ASP A 87 6.32 -0.34 9.61
CA ASP A 87 7.10 -1.44 10.16
C ASP A 87 6.38 -2.07 11.37
N PRO A 88 6.53 -3.40 11.56
CA PRO A 88 5.96 -4.10 12.70
C PRO A 88 6.66 -3.68 13.99
N ASP A 89 5.88 -3.52 15.06
CA ASP A 89 6.41 -3.31 16.39
C ASP A 89 6.90 -4.64 17.00
N LYS A 90 7.93 -4.57 17.87
CA LYS A 90 8.45 -5.75 18.56
C LYS A 90 7.37 -6.51 19.33
N ALA A 91 6.48 -5.79 20.01
CA ALA A 91 5.38 -6.37 20.75
C ALA A 91 4.37 -7.15 19.86
N GLU A 92 4.21 -6.75 18.57
CA GLU A 92 3.37 -7.45 17.62
C GLU A 92 3.99 -8.80 17.21
N ILE A 93 5.30 -8.79 16.96
CA ILE A 93 6.07 -10.02 16.67
C ILE A 93 6.03 -10.99 17.87
N GLU A 94 6.25 -10.49 19.09
CA GLU A 94 6.19 -11.28 20.33
C GLU A 94 4.79 -11.89 20.58
N ARG A 95 3.74 -11.27 20.05
CA ARG A 95 2.37 -11.80 20.06
C ARG A 95 2.06 -12.78 18.93
N GLY A 96 3.08 -13.19 18.17
CA GLY A 96 3.00 -14.22 17.15
C GLY A 96 2.58 -13.72 15.76
N ILE A 97 2.71 -12.43 15.49
CA ILE A 97 2.49 -11.88 14.14
C ILE A 97 3.68 -12.20 13.24
N LEU A 98 3.39 -12.79 12.10
CA LEU A 98 4.30 -12.88 10.96
C LEU A 98 3.98 -11.73 10.01
N PRO A 99 4.87 -10.72 9.86
CA PRO A 99 4.70 -9.64 8.90
C PRO A 99 5.16 -10.10 7.51
N VAL A 100 4.24 -10.18 6.57
CA VAL A 100 4.52 -10.52 5.17
C VAL A 100 4.63 -9.22 4.37
N TYR A 101 5.81 -8.85 3.91
CA TYR A 101 6.04 -7.65 3.10
C TYR A 101 5.41 -7.83 1.72
N VAL A 102 4.47 -6.96 1.32
CA VAL A 102 3.68 -7.14 0.10
C VAL A 102 3.77 -6.00 -0.90
N LEU A 103 3.99 -4.76 -0.45
CA LEU A 103 3.99 -3.56 -1.29
C LEU A 103 4.95 -2.50 -0.74
N HIS A 104 5.45 -1.65 -1.63
CA HIS A 104 6.14 -0.42 -1.29
C HIS A 104 5.22 0.78 -1.51
N ASP A 105 5.35 1.83 -0.68
CA ASP A 105 4.48 3.00 -0.69
C ASP A 105 5.24 4.26 -0.25
N ALA A 106 4.62 5.41 -0.43
CA ALA A 106 5.13 6.70 0.02
C ALA A 106 3.99 7.62 0.50
N VAL A 107 4.35 8.59 1.34
CA VAL A 107 3.43 9.60 1.86
C VAL A 107 3.82 10.95 1.26
N PHE A 108 2.87 11.63 0.62
CA PHE A 108 3.08 12.91 -0.06
C PHE A 108 2.39 14.04 0.67
N PRO A 109 3.07 15.18 0.90
CA PRO A 109 2.43 16.39 1.39
C PRO A 109 1.55 17.00 0.30
N VAL A 110 0.35 17.42 0.69
CA VAL A 110 -0.71 17.86 -0.23
C VAL A 110 -1.28 19.19 0.21
N VAL A 111 -1.51 20.06 -0.76
CA VAL A 111 -2.26 21.31 -0.61
C VAL A 111 -3.33 21.43 -1.69
N SER A 112 -4.26 22.36 -1.52
CA SER A 112 -5.22 22.74 -2.57
C SER A 112 -4.50 23.30 -3.81
N ASP A 113 -5.02 23.05 -5.02
CA ASP A 113 -4.58 23.74 -6.24
C ASP A 113 -4.88 25.25 -6.22
N LYS A 114 -5.66 25.72 -5.22
CA LYS A 114 -5.96 27.12 -4.92
C LYS A 114 -5.22 27.64 -3.68
N ASN A 115 -4.20 26.92 -3.21
CA ASN A 115 -3.48 27.33 -2.02
C ASN A 115 -2.84 28.72 -2.19
N VAL A 116 -2.98 29.54 -1.15
CA VAL A 116 -2.53 30.95 -1.17
C VAL A 116 -1.03 31.13 -1.35
N ALA A 117 -0.22 30.12 -1.01
CA ALA A 117 1.24 30.11 -1.14
C ALA A 117 1.73 29.19 -2.27
N LEU A 118 0.82 28.66 -3.12
CA LEU A 118 1.12 27.58 -4.07
C LEU A 118 2.35 27.85 -4.95
N GLN A 119 2.46 29.05 -5.53
CA GLN A 119 3.55 29.37 -6.45
C GLN A 119 4.92 29.35 -5.75
N ASP A 120 4.99 29.85 -4.53
CA ASP A 120 6.22 29.85 -3.73
C ASP A 120 6.56 28.41 -3.28
N LEU A 121 5.58 27.63 -2.85
CA LEU A 121 5.76 26.22 -2.49
C LEU A 121 6.29 25.38 -3.65
N LEU A 122 5.72 25.53 -4.85
CA LEU A 122 6.16 24.80 -6.03
C LEU A 122 7.54 25.24 -6.55
N LYS A 123 7.93 26.47 -6.25
CA LYS A 123 9.24 27.01 -6.64
C LYS A 123 10.35 26.60 -5.68
N LYS A 124 10.07 26.62 -4.39
CA LYS A 124 11.09 26.45 -3.33
C LYS A 124 11.10 25.07 -2.70
N GLY A 125 9.98 24.35 -2.74
CA GLY A 125 9.79 23.20 -1.88
C GLY A 125 9.69 23.57 -0.40
N MET A 126 9.63 22.57 0.46
CA MET A 126 9.64 22.74 1.90
C MET A 126 10.73 21.90 2.56
N LYS A 127 11.55 22.53 3.39
CA LYS A 127 12.61 21.90 4.18
C LYS A 127 12.04 21.09 5.34
N ARG A 128 12.82 20.15 5.83
CA ARG A 128 12.43 19.32 6.99
C ARG A 128 12.10 20.16 8.22
N GLU A 129 12.84 21.23 8.47
CA GLU A 129 12.60 22.15 9.59
C GLU A 129 11.21 22.81 9.50
N SER A 130 10.77 23.21 8.29
CA SER A 130 9.43 23.78 8.09
C SER A 130 8.33 22.76 8.39
N TRP A 131 8.52 21.49 7.99
CA TRP A 131 7.60 20.40 8.34
C TRP A 131 7.53 20.20 9.86
N ALA A 132 8.68 20.20 10.54
CA ALA A 132 8.74 20.12 12.01
C ALA A 132 8.08 21.31 12.68
N GLY A 133 8.27 22.51 12.12
CA GLY A 133 7.63 23.74 12.57
C GLY A 133 6.10 23.68 12.55
N LEU A 134 5.52 23.11 11.49
CA LEU A 134 4.09 22.94 11.33
C LEU A 134 3.53 21.77 12.17
N TYR A 135 4.08 20.57 11.97
CA TYR A 135 3.46 19.33 12.44
C TYR A 135 3.91 18.90 13.84
N ILE A 136 5.08 19.32 14.33
CA ILE A 136 5.62 18.85 15.62
C ILE A 136 5.61 19.97 16.66
N THR A 137 6.30 21.08 16.37
CA THR A 137 6.47 22.15 17.38
C THR A 137 5.32 23.15 17.40
N GLY A 138 4.60 23.31 16.29
CA GLY A 138 3.57 24.35 16.11
C GLY A 138 4.11 25.77 16.13
N LYS A 139 5.43 25.96 15.89
CA LYS A 139 6.07 27.29 15.86
C LYS A 139 5.72 28.05 14.58
N ILE A 140 5.51 27.35 13.47
CA ILE A 140 5.07 27.92 12.20
C ILE A 140 3.55 27.91 12.18
N THR A 141 2.95 29.09 12.00
CA THR A 141 1.50 29.29 12.04
C THR A 141 0.96 30.02 10.81
N ALA A 142 1.83 30.63 10.01
CA ALA A 142 1.48 31.40 8.83
C ALA A 142 2.24 30.92 7.58
N TRP A 143 1.61 31.03 6.42
CA TRP A 143 2.20 30.68 5.13
C TRP A 143 3.44 31.49 4.79
N ASP A 144 3.51 32.73 5.27
CA ASP A 144 4.66 33.63 5.03
C ASP A 144 5.95 33.11 5.70
N GLU A 145 5.82 32.39 6.81
CA GLU A 145 6.94 31.73 7.52
C GLU A 145 7.45 30.50 6.76
N VAL A 146 6.59 29.84 5.98
CA VAL A 146 6.94 28.63 5.21
C VAL A 146 7.52 29.00 3.86
N ALA A 147 6.81 29.85 3.10
CA ALA A 147 7.10 30.12 1.70
C ALA A 147 7.83 31.46 1.49
N GLY A 148 7.96 32.28 2.53
CA GLY A 148 8.62 33.59 2.46
C GLY A 148 7.86 34.62 1.63
N GLY A 149 6.56 34.41 1.44
CA GLY A 149 5.65 35.32 0.76
C GLY A 149 5.13 36.44 1.68
N LYS A 150 4.06 37.12 1.24
CA LYS A 150 3.32 38.11 2.00
C LYS A 150 1.81 37.86 1.88
N THR A 151 1.40 36.65 2.20
CA THR A 151 -0.02 36.23 2.11
C THR A 151 -0.82 36.78 3.29
N GLY A 152 -0.20 36.94 4.45
CA GLY A 152 -0.83 37.31 5.73
C GLY A 152 -1.83 36.23 6.21
N LYS A 153 -1.75 35.00 5.68
CA LYS A 153 -2.72 33.94 5.96
C LYS A 153 -2.15 32.87 6.90
N PRO A 154 -2.97 32.37 7.85
CA PRO A 154 -2.58 31.25 8.71
C PRO A 154 -2.44 29.96 7.88
N VAL A 155 -1.80 28.94 8.47
CA VAL A 155 -1.77 27.57 7.95
C VAL A 155 -2.74 26.72 8.75
N HIS A 156 -3.67 26.04 8.08
CA HIS A 156 -4.48 24.98 8.68
C HIS A 156 -3.79 23.65 8.47
N VAL A 157 -3.29 23.08 9.53
CA VAL A 157 -2.59 21.77 9.48
C VAL A 157 -3.60 20.66 9.70
N TYR A 158 -3.66 19.71 8.77
CA TYR A 158 -4.50 18.52 8.86
C TYR A 158 -3.64 17.28 9.10
N THR A 159 -4.09 16.42 10.00
CA THR A 159 -3.47 15.12 10.31
C THR A 159 -4.52 14.03 10.44
N ARG A 160 -4.12 12.81 10.75
CA ARG A 160 -5.03 11.66 10.87
C ARG A 160 -5.55 11.51 12.29
N SER A 161 -6.86 11.25 12.43
CA SER A 161 -7.49 10.91 13.70
C SER A 161 -7.49 9.43 14.02
N ASP A 162 -7.38 8.56 13.00
CA ASP A 162 -7.23 7.11 13.16
C ASP A 162 -5.75 6.69 13.24
N SER A 163 -5.47 5.59 13.93
CA SER A 163 -4.11 5.02 13.98
C SER A 163 -3.71 4.49 12.61
N CYS A 164 -2.76 5.13 11.96
CA CYS A 164 -2.41 4.82 10.58
C CYS A 164 -0.92 4.94 10.27
N GLY A 165 -0.47 4.14 9.31
CA GLY A 165 0.91 4.15 8.88
C GLY A 165 1.34 5.42 8.15
N ALA A 166 0.41 6.17 7.51
CA ALA A 166 0.74 7.44 6.88
C ALA A 166 1.23 8.47 7.89
N ALA A 167 0.47 8.66 8.98
CA ALA A 167 0.84 9.57 10.06
C ALA A 167 2.13 9.12 10.77
N ALA A 168 2.26 7.81 11.05
CA ALA A 168 3.47 7.28 11.66
C ALA A 168 4.72 7.50 10.79
N SER A 169 4.62 7.24 9.47
CA SER A 169 5.72 7.46 8.52
C SER A 169 6.05 8.96 8.37
N TRP A 170 5.02 9.81 8.31
CA TRP A 170 5.20 11.26 8.21
C TRP A 170 5.90 11.84 9.43
N ALA A 171 5.46 11.49 10.64
CA ALA A 171 6.08 11.90 11.89
C ALA A 171 7.54 11.42 12.01
N ASN A 172 7.79 10.16 11.63
CA ASN A 172 9.15 9.59 11.63
C ASN A 172 10.07 10.30 10.63
N TYR A 173 9.58 10.60 9.43
CA TYR A 173 10.34 11.35 8.42
C TYR A 173 10.70 12.74 8.93
N ILE A 174 9.72 13.48 9.48
CA ILE A 174 9.90 14.87 9.90
C ILE A 174 10.95 14.99 11.02
N ASP A 175 10.79 14.22 12.11
CA ASP A 175 11.63 14.41 13.31
C ASP A 175 11.78 13.14 14.15
N LYS A 176 11.77 11.95 13.52
CA LYS A 176 11.83 10.66 14.24
C LYS A 176 10.76 10.52 15.35
N LYS A 177 9.63 11.15 15.16
CA LYS A 177 8.49 11.20 16.07
C LYS A 177 7.48 10.09 15.74
N LYS A 178 6.46 9.96 16.60
CA LYS A 178 5.33 9.08 16.43
C LYS A 178 4.11 9.85 15.94
N GLN A 179 3.07 9.14 15.49
CA GLN A 179 1.81 9.73 15.05
C GLN A 179 1.22 10.68 16.11
N GLU A 180 1.29 10.31 17.38
CA GLU A 180 0.73 11.05 18.51
C GLU A 180 1.40 12.42 18.73
N ASP A 181 2.59 12.60 18.18
CA ASP A 181 3.32 13.87 18.26
C ASP A 181 2.90 14.87 17.18
N LEU A 182 2.13 14.41 16.16
CA LEU A 182 1.65 15.27 15.09
C LEU A 182 0.55 16.21 15.57
N ARG A 183 0.73 17.50 15.33
CA ARG A 183 -0.25 18.56 15.56
C ARG A 183 -1.13 18.74 14.33
N GLY A 184 -2.33 19.26 14.54
CA GLY A 184 -3.28 19.61 13.50
C GLY A 184 -4.68 19.11 13.79
N VAL A 185 -5.59 19.41 12.87
CA VAL A 185 -6.98 18.92 12.92
C VAL A 185 -7.01 17.46 12.46
N GLY A 186 -7.48 16.58 13.34
CA GLY A 186 -7.59 15.16 13.06
C GLY A 186 -8.72 14.84 12.09
N VAL A 187 -8.41 14.19 10.96
CA VAL A 187 -9.37 13.76 9.94
C VAL A 187 -9.29 12.25 9.75
N TYR A 188 -10.45 11.59 9.66
CA TYR A 188 -10.52 10.15 9.53
C TYR A 188 -10.23 9.68 8.09
N GLY A 189 -9.33 8.73 7.94
CA GLY A 189 -9.01 8.05 6.68
C GLY A 189 -8.22 8.92 5.68
N ASP A 190 -7.53 8.26 4.76
CA ASP A 190 -6.80 8.97 3.68
C ASP A 190 -7.72 9.76 2.75
N PRO A 191 -8.88 9.22 2.32
CA PRO A 191 -9.80 10.01 1.48
C PRO A 191 -10.27 11.29 2.18
N GLY A 192 -10.58 11.21 3.48
CA GLY A 192 -11.03 12.37 4.26
C GLY A 192 -9.94 13.43 4.41
N LEU A 193 -8.71 13.01 4.73
CA LEU A 193 -7.59 13.95 4.87
C LEU A 193 -7.26 14.64 3.54
N LEU A 194 -7.23 13.89 2.44
CA LEU A 194 -6.99 14.45 1.11
C LEU A 194 -8.09 15.46 0.74
N ASP A 195 -9.35 15.13 0.96
CA ASP A 195 -10.49 16.01 0.69
C ASP A 195 -10.42 17.30 1.51
N ALA A 196 -10.09 17.21 2.81
CA ALA A 196 -9.91 18.38 3.68
C ALA A 196 -8.79 19.31 3.16
N ALA A 197 -7.63 18.75 2.80
CA ALA A 197 -6.52 19.55 2.26
C ALA A 197 -6.85 20.20 0.90
N MET A 198 -7.58 19.49 0.03
CA MET A 198 -7.97 20.02 -1.29
C MET A 198 -8.99 21.16 -1.21
N LYS A 199 -9.91 21.10 -0.25
CA LYS A 199 -10.99 22.09 -0.10
C LYS A 199 -10.59 23.36 0.64
N ASP A 200 -9.48 23.34 1.35
CA ASP A 200 -9.01 24.47 2.14
C ASP A 200 -7.84 25.20 1.45
N PRO A 201 -8.04 26.44 0.93
CA PRO A 201 -6.96 27.21 0.27
C PRO A 201 -5.82 27.63 1.22
N ILE A 202 -5.98 27.49 2.52
CA ILE A 202 -4.93 27.72 3.51
C ILE A 202 -4.50 26.46 4.24
N GLY A 203 -5.03 25.32 3.80
CA GLY A 203 -4.80 24.01 4.38
C GLY A 203 -3.55 23.32 3.84
N ILE A 204 -2.97 22.44 4.67
CA ILE A 204 -1.94 21.50 4.30
C ILE A 204 -2.21 20.15 4.98
N GLY A 205 -2.04 19.07 4.23
CA GLY A 205 -2.17 17.71 4.72
C GLY A 205 -1.11 16.81 4.09
N TYR A 206 -1.31 15.50 4.25
CA TYR A 206 -0.50 14.47 3.58
C TYR A 206 -1.41 13.32 3.17
N SER A 207 -1.00 12.57 2.15
CA SER A 207 -1.77 11.41 1.69
C SER A 207 -0.86 10.35 1.11
N ASN A 208 -1.37 9.12 1.03
CA ASN A 208 -0.65 8.00 0.45
C ASN A 208 -0.59 8.10 -1.07
N PHE A 209 0.43 7.48 -1.65
CA PHE A 209 0.58 7.29 -3.10
C PHE A 209 -0.74 6.81 -3.74
N SER A 210 -1.44 5.89 -3.09
CA SER A 210 -2.68 5.28 -3.57
C SER A 210 -3.86 6.25 -3.74
N TYR A 211 -3.81 7.44 -3.17
CA TYR A 211 -4.91 8.41 -3.22
C TYR A 211 -4.54 9.72 -3.92
N VAL A 212 -3.25 10.04 -4.04
CA VAL A 212 -2.83 11.31 -4.67
C VAL A 212 -2.75 11.23 -6.19
N PHE A 213 -2.65 10.02 -6.77
CA PHE A 213 -2.59 9.84 -8.21
C PHE A 213 -3.84 9.19 -8.77
N THR A 214 -4.31 9.68 -9.92
CA THR A 214 -5.39 9.06 -10.70
C THR A 214 -4.88 7.79 -11.39
N ARG A 215 -5.78 7.01 -11.97
CA ARG A 215 -5.41 5.83 -12.78
C ARG A 215 -4.56 6.22 -14.00
N GLU A 216 -4.77 7.39 -14.56
CA GLU A 216 -4.02 7.94 -15.70
C GLU A 216 -2.62 8.45 -15.29
N GLY A 217 -2.29 8.43 -14.01
CA GLY A 217 -0.97 8.81 -13.49
C GLY A 217 -0.79 10.31 -13.25
N THR A 218 -1.86 11.10 -13.26
CA THR A 218 -1.83 12.51 -12.87
C THR A 218 -2.18 12.68 -11.40
N VAL A 219 -1.78 13.79 -10.79
CA VAL A 219 -2.26 14.16 -9.46
C VAL A 219 -3.77 14.41 -9.52
N VAL A 220 -4.52 13.96 -8.51
CA VAL A 220 -5.97 14.13 -8.46
C VAL A 220 -6.36 15.60 -8.56
N LYS A 221 -7.45 15.87 -9.29
CA LYS A 221 -7.92 17.24 -9.53
C LYS A 221 -8.24 17.94 -8.21
N GLY A 222 -7.74 19.16 -8.05
CA GLY A 222 -7.91 19.95 -6.83
C GLY A 222 -6.75 19.85 -5.84
N ALA A 223 -5.85 18.86 -6.03
CA ALA A 223 -4.65 18.69 -5.22
C ALA A 223 -3.37 19.16 -5.93
N LYS A 224 -2.39 19.59 -5.15
CA LYS A 224 -1.01 19.77 -5.56
C LYS A 224 -0.08 19.13 -4.52
N LEU A 225 0.93 18.41 -5.00
CA LEU A 225 1.98 17.86 -4.15
C LEU A 225 3.01 18.96 -3.88
N VAL A 226 3.38 19.10 -2.62
CA VAL A 226 4.43 20.06 -2.23
C VAL A 226 5.78 19.37 -2.36
N PRO A 227 6.73 19.93 -3.14
CA PRO A 227 8.08 19.38 -3.22
C PRO A 227 8.75 19.36 -1.86
N ILE A 228 9.44 18.27 -1.56
CA ILE A 228 10.28 18.15 -0.37
C ILE A 228 11.69 18.59 -0.78
N ASP A 229 12.12 19.77 -0.30
CA ASP A 229 13.48 20.27 -0.47
C ASP A 229 14.43 19.45 0.40
N SER A 230 14.91 18.34 -0.15
CA SER A 230 15.68 17.32 0.56
C SER A 230 17.14 17.73 0.78
N ASN A 231 17.67 18.57 -0.10
CA ASN A 231 19.04 19.09 -0.02
C ASN A 231 19.12 20.47 0.66
N GLU A 232 17.94 21.03 1.04
CA GLU A 232 17.75 22.27 1.77
C GLU A 232 18.34 23.52 1.09
N ASN A 233 18.41 23.50 -0.26
CA ASN A 233 18.95 24.61 -1.04
C ASN A 233 17.94 25.76 -1.27
N GLY A 234 16.66 25.56 -0.91
CA GLY A 234 15.58 26.55 -1.07
C GLY A 234 15.01 26.61 -2.49
N ILE A 235 15.23 25.58 -3.28
CA ILE A 235 14.73 25.43 -4.65
C ILE A 235 14.11 24.04 -4.79
N ALA A 236 12.92 23.95 -5.34
CA ALA A 236 12.35 22.65 -5.72
C ALA A 236 13.05 22.16 -7.00
N ASP A 237 14.05 21.33 -6.85
CA ASP A 237 14.80 20.74 -7.96
C ASP A 237 13.93 19.80 -8.82
N ALA A 238 14.36 19.49 -10.03
CA ALA A 238 13.57 18.70 -10.97
C ALA A 238 13.25 17.28 -10.44
N ASP A 239 14.14 16.70 -9.64
CA ASP A 239 13.99 15.39 -9.01
C ASP A 239 13.23 15.40 -7.67
N GLU A 240 12.87 16.58 -7.19
CA GLU A 240 11.99 16.81 -6.02
C GLU A 240 10.55 17.14 -6.43
N ARG A 241 10.26 17.16 -7.75
CA ARG A 241 8.92 17.39 -8.30
C ARG A 241 8.25 16.08 -8.66
N TYR A 242 7.07 15.89 -8.13
CA TYR A 242 6.30 14.63 -8.24
C TYR A 242 4.95 14.88 -8.92
N ASP A 243 4.94 15.70 -9.99
CA ASP A 243 3.71 16.12 -10.69
C ASP A 243 3.00 14.97 -11.42
N THR A 244 3.69 13.86 -11.61
CA THR A 244 3.15 12.63 -12.20
C THR A 244 3.50 11.41 -11.37
N ARG A 245 2.68 10.36 -11.47
CA ARG A 245 2.96 9.07 -10.85
C ARG A 245 4.31 8.49 -11.28
N GLU A 246 4.67 8.63 -12.56
CA GLU A 246 5.95 8.16 -13.09
C GLU A 246 7.14 8.86 -12.42
N ALA A 247 7.08 10.19 -12.29
CA ALA A 247 8.12 10.96 -11.60
C ALA A 247 8.23 10.54 -10.13
N ALA A 248 7.10 10.33 -9.44
CA ALA A 248 7.06 9.85 -8.07
C ALA A 248 7.67 8.45 -7.93
N ILE A 249 7.32 7.50 -8.80
CA ILE A 249 7.89 6.14 -8.82
C ILE A 249 9.41 6.22 -8.98
N LYS A 250 9.89 6.98 -9.96
CA LYS A 250 11.33 7.16 -10.20
C LYS A 250 12.06 7.73 -8.99
N ALA A 251 11.48 8.69 -8.31
CA ALA A 251 12.06 9.27 -7.09
C ALA A 251 12.09 8.27 -5.91
N ILE A 252 11.04 7.45 -5.76
CA ILE A 252 10.95 6.40 -4.75
C ILE A 252 11.98 5.29 -5.03
N GLU A 253 12.01 4.75 -6.23
CA GLU A 253 12.90 3.65 -6.62
C GLU A 253 14.39 4.03 -6.59
N SER A 254 14.71 5.29 -6.89
CA SER A 254 16.08 5.82 -6.78
C SER A 254 16.51 6.14 -5.34
N GLY A 255 15.60 5.99 -4.36
CA GLY A 255 15.85 6.33 -2.95
C GLY A 255 15.91 7.83 -2.66
N ARG A 256 15.54 8.70 -3.62
CA ARG A 256 15.55 10.15 -3.42
C ARG A 256 14.33 10.65 -2.67
N TYR A 257 13.18 10.00 -2.84
CA TYR A 257 11.98 10.36 -2.09
C TYR A 257 12.10 9.88 -0.64
N PRO A 258 12.08 10.78 0.38
CA PRO A 258 12.48 10.40 1.73
C PRO A 258 11.36 9.76 2.58
N ALA A 259 10.08 10.05 2.27
CA ALA A 259 8.95 9.60 3.07
C ALA A 259 8.33 8.28 2.53
N THR A 260 9.21 7.27 2.30
CA THR A 260 8.82 5.94 1.84
C THR A 260 8.56 4.98 2.99
N ARG A 261 7.85 3.88 2.73
CA ARG A 261 7.57 2.83 3.71
C ARG A 261 7.26 1.49 3.07
N LYS A 262 7.38 0.44 3.86
CA LYS A 262 6.93 -0.91 3.54
C LYS A 262 5.47 -1.09 3.97
N ASN A 263 4.74 -1.89 3.19
CA ASN A 263 3.39 -2.32 3.51
C ASN A 263 3.36 -3.82 3.73
N PHE A 264 2.69 -4.26 4.79
CA PHE A 264 2.70 -5.64 5.22
C PHE A 264 1.28 -6.21 5.33
N PHE A 265 1.16 -7.50 5.08
CA PHE A 265 0.09 -8.32 5.59
C PHE A 265 0.54 -8.97 6.89
N PHE A 266 -0.18 -8.72 7.97
CA PHE A 266 0.05 -9.34 9.26
C PHE A 266 -0.80 -10.60 9.37
N VAL A 267 -0.16 -11.74 9.59
CA VAL A 267 -0.81 -13.03 9.77
C VAL A 267 -0.42 -13.59 11.14
N LYS A 268 -1.36 -14.15 11.87
CA LYS A 268 -1.07 -14.77 13.16
C LYS A 268 -0.50 -16.17 12.97
N GLY A 269 0.76 -16.37 13.33
CA GLY A 269 1.47 -17.62 13.14
C GLY A 269 1.85 -17.88 11.68
N LYS A 270 2.22 -19.13 11.35
CA LYS A 270 2.58 -19.54 9.99
C LYS A 270 1.32 -19.70 9.12
N PRO A 271 1.19 -18.98 7.99
CA PRO A 271 0.02 -19.09 7.12
C PRO A 271 -0.07 -20.50 6.50
N GLN A 272 -1.29 -21.01 6.39
CA GLN A 272 -1.57 -22.32 5.84
C GLN A 272 -2.82 -22.27 4.93
N GLY A 273 -3.03 -23.30 4.13
CA GLY A 273 -4.24 -23.49 3.34
C GLY A 273 -4.58 -22.28 2.48
N LEU A 274 -5.81 -21.80 2.61
CA LEU A 274 -6.37 -20.73 1.78
C LEU A 274 -5.64 -19.40 1.97
N VAL A 275 -5.26 -19.03 3.21
CA VAL A 275 -4.52 -17.80 3.51
C VAL A 275 -3.14 -17.84 2.85
N LYS A 276 -2.41 -18.97 2.96
CA LYS A 276 -1.11 -19.14 2.30
C LYS A 276 -1.23 -18.99 0.78
N ALA A 277 -2.21 -19.66 0.18
CA ALA A 277 -2.45 -19.58 -1.27
C ALA A 277 -2.75 -18.15 -1.74
N PHE A 278 -3.52 -17.37 -0.98
CA PHE A 278 -3.78 -15.96 -1.29
C PHE A 278 -2.52 -15.09 -1.17
N LEU A 279 -1.68 -15.31 -0.15
CA LEU A 279 -0.42 -14.60 0.01
C LEU A 279 0.54 -14.91 -1.14
N GLU A 280 0.67 -16.17 -1.53
CA GLU A 280 1.48 -16.61 -2.67
C GLU A 280 0.98 -16.01 -3.99
N PHE A 281 -0.35 -15.95 -4.18
CA PHE A 281 -0.96 -15.27 -5.33
C PHE A 281 -0.64 -13.78 -5.35
N ALA A 282 -0.81 -13.06 -4.23
CA ALA A 282 -0.51 -11.64 -4.15
C ALA A 282 0.97 -11.32 -4.46
N LEU A 283 1.87 -12.24 -4.08
CA LEU A 283 3.31 -12.17 -4.31
C LEU A 283 3.76 -12.82 -5.63
N SER A 284 2.85 -13.36 -6.44
CA SER A 284 3.15 -13.95 -7.75
C SER A 284 3.43 -12.89 -8.82
N GLU A 285 3.83 -13.32 -10.01
CA GLU A 285 3.93 -12.42 -11.16
C GLU A 285 2.58 -11.85 -11.58
N ASP A 286 1.51 -12.63 -11.46
CA ASP A 286 0.16 -12.15 -11.75
C ASP A 286 -0.30 -11.14 -10.68
N GLY A 287 -0.01 -11.38 -9.41
CA GLY A 287 -0.21 -10.40 -8.35
C GLY A 287 0.57 -9.10 -8.60
N THR A 288 1.80 -9.18 -9.08
CA THR A 288 2.62 -8.02 -9.48
C THR A 288 2.02 -7.26 -10.66
N LYS A 289 1.51 -7.95 -11.69
CA LYS A 289 0.82 -7.30 -12.82
C LYS A 289 -0.40 -6.52 -12.34
N ILE A 290 -1.19 -7.09 -11.42
CA ILE A 290 -2.35 -6.41 -10.83
C ILE A 290 -1.92 -5.12 -10.11
N VAL A 291 -0.83 -5.13 -9.34
CA VAL A 291 -0.31 -3.91 -8.68
C VAL A 291 -0.02 -2.82 -9.72
N ASN A 292 0.66 -3.18 -10.81
CA ASN A 292 1.01 -2.25 -11.88
C ASN A 292 -0.24 -1.72 -12.63
N GLU A 293 -1.24 -2.57 -12.87
CA GLU A 293 -2.49 -2.19 -13.54
C GLU A 293 -3.35 -1.27 -12.67
N VAL A 294 -3.45 -1.56 -11.38
CA VAL A 294 -4.17 -0.71 -10.42
C VAL A 294 -3.43 0.61 -10.23
N GLY A 295 -2.09 0.57 -10.16
CA GLY A 295 -1.21 1.72 -10.07
C GLY A 295 -1.36 2.54 -8.79
N THR A 296 -1.85 1.93 -7.72
CA THR A 296 -2.07 2.57 -6.40
C THR A 296 -0.97 2.24 -5.37
N SER A 297 0.01 1.44 -5.76
CA SER A 297 1.16 1.05 -4.93
C SER A 297 2.31 0.63 -5.83
N LEU A 298 3.49 0.43 -5.27
CA LEU A 298 4.63 -0.13 -5.98
C LEU A 298 4.78 -1.61 -5.60
N PRO A 299 4.99 -2.51 -6.58
CA PRO A 299 5.28 -3.90 -6.30
C PRO A 299 6.65 -4.06 -5.65
N LEU A 300 6.88 -5.19 -5.01
CA LEU A 300 8.21 -5.54 -4.54
C LEU A 300 9.14 -5.80 -5.72
N GLN A 301 10.41 -5.44 -5.55
CA GLN A 301 11.46 -5.90 -6.44
C GLN A 301 11.54 -7.44 -6.42
N LYS A 302 11.92 -8.04 -7.54
CA LYS A 302 11.92 -9.51 -7.70
C LYS A 302 12.66 -10.23 -6.57
N GLN A 303 13.83 -9.73 -6.17
CA GLN A 303 14.63 -10.32 -5.12
C GLN A 303 13.93 -10.33 -3.76
N ASP A 304 13.30 -9.21 -3.37
CA ASP A 304 12.55 -9.10 -2.12
C ASP A 304 11.34 -10.05 -2.14
N ARG A 305 10.63 -10.08 -3.25
CA ARG A 305 9.46 -10.94 -3.45
C ARG A 305 9.81 -12.43 -3.30
N GLU A 306 10.90 -12.88 -3.94
CA GLU A 306 11.39 -14.25 -3.81
C GLU A 306 11.83 -14.59 -2.37
N GLY A 307 12.45 -13.62 -1.69
CA GLY A 307 12.81 -13.77 -0.27
C GLY A 307 11.59 -13.93 0.63
N VAL A 308 10.54 -13.14 0.40
CA VAL A 308 9.28 -13.25 1.16
C VAL A 308 8.59 -14.57 0.87
N LEU A 309 8.47 -15.00 -0.40
CA LEU A 309 7.86 -16.29 -0.75
C LEU A 309 8.54 -17.47 -0.04
N LYS A 310 9.88 -17.48 0.01
CA LYS A 310 10.63 -18.51 0.77
C LYS A 310 10.30 -18.50 2.27
N SER A 311 10.00 -17.35 2.85
CA SER A 311 9.64 -17.26 4.26
C SER A 311 8.26 -17.83 4.59
N LEU A 312 7.41 -18.06 3.56
CA LEU A 312 6.10 -18.68 3.69
C LEU A 312 6.14 -20.22 3.61
N GLU A 313 7.27 -20.80 3.16
CA GLU A 313 7.48 -22.25 3.13
C GLU A 313 7.68 -22.83 4.55
#